data_06b901cc43ead4aa5941b9ecfc3ef24f
#
_entry.id   06b901cc43ead4aa5941b9ecfc3ef24f
#
_cell.length_a   1.000
_cell.length_b   1.000
_cell.length_c   1.000
_cell.angle_alpha   90.00
_cell.angle_beta   90.00
_cell.angle_gamma   90.00
#
_symmetry.space_group_name_H-M   'P 1'
#
loop_
_entity.id
_entity.type
_entity.pdbx_description
1 polymer ?
#
loop_
_entity_poly.entity_id
_entity_poly.type
_entity_poly.pdbx_seq_one_letter_code
_entity_poly.pdbx_strand_id
1 'polypeptide(L)'
;TLNWSTLTEIDNRGFEIYRSYDAVTWQYIGFIQGAGNSTNRVKYNYDDNNLDPGRYYYRLKQIDFNGASKFSNIAAATLYDKGRYFLGQNYPNPFTNTTMIEFALPSRQMVSISLTDVNGRVIKTLLSEVRNAGSHTISFDNQGLSRGIYFYKLEAGGFSDTKKMIIQ
;
A
#
# COMPACT_ATOMS: atom_id res chain seq x y z
N THR A 1 -5.16 -12.50 5.33
CA THR A 1 -6.33 -13.01 4.58
C THR A 1 -6.96 -11.88 3.76
N LEU A 2 -7.17 -12.11 2.47
CA LEU A 2 -8.00 -11.31 1.58
C LEU A 2 -9.43 -11.84 1.65
N ASN A 3 -10.43 -10.93 1.73
CA ASN A 3 -11.82 -11.31 1.74
C ASN A 3 -12.58 -10.46 0.71
N TRP A 4 -13.44 -11.10 -0.08
CA TRP A 4 -14.34 -10.41 -1.00
C TRP A 4 -15.67 -11.14 -1.12
N SER A 5 -16.64 -10.52 -1.78
CA SER A 5 -17.90 -11.16 -2.08
C SER A 5 -18.47 -10.65 -3.38
N THR A 6 -19.21 -11.50 -4.06
CA THR A 6 -20.08 -11.16 -5.20
C THR A 6 -21.53 -11.11 -4.73
N LEU A 7 -22.35 -10.29 -5.36
CA LEU A 7 -23.79 -10.28 -5.11
C LEU A 7 -24.48 -11.33 -5.97
N THR A 8 -24.07 -11.41 -7.23
CA THR A 8 -24.53 -12.37 -8.23
C THR A 8 -23.34 -12.78 -9.09
N GLU A 9 -23.42 -13.97 -9.67
CA GLU A 9 -22.42 -14.46 -10.62
C GLU A 9 -23.13 -15.03 -11.85
N ILE A 10 -22.57 -14.78 -13.03
CA ILE A 10 -22.99 -15.35 -14.29
C ILE A 10 -21.72 -15.79 -15.01
N ASP A 11 -21.64 -17.05 -15.36
CA ASP A 11 -20.53 -17.66 -16.10
C ASP A 11 -19.17 -17.51 -15.41
N ASN A 12 -19.12 -17.24 -14.12
CA ASN A 12 -17.89 -16.94 -13.37
C ASN A 12 -17.06 -18.22 -13.14
N ARG A 13 -15.96 -18.36 -13.87
CA ARG A 13 -14.98 -19.42 -13.66
C ARG A 13 -14.21 -19.24 -12.35
N GLY A 14 -13.88 -17.99 -11.98
CA GLY A 14 -13.15 -17.70 -10.75
C GLY A 14 -12.34 -16.42 -10.80
N PHE A 15 -11.44 -16.30 -9.83
CA PHE A 15 -10.65 -15.11 -9.56
C PHE A 15 -9.17 -15.46 -9.52
N GLU A 16 -8.38 -14.86 -10.41
CA GLU A 16 -6.94 -14.78 -10.28
C GLU A 16 -6.60 -13.66 -9.27
N ILE A 17 -5.67 -13.94 -8.38
CA ILE A 17 -5.25 -13.02 -7.32
C ILE A 17 -3.87 -12.49 -7.66
N TYR A 18 -3.74 -11.19 -7.68
CA TYR A 18 -2.49 -10.49 -7.94
C TYR A 18 -2.06 -9.64 -6.76
N ARG A 19 -0.77 -9.71 -6.44
CA ARG A 19 -0.10 -8.90 -5.43
C ARG A 19 0.93 -7.99 -6.08
N SER A 20 1.15 -6.81 -5.48
CA SER A 20 2.17 -5.87 -5.88
C SER A 20 2.76 -5.16 -4.65
N TYR A 21 4.01 -4.70 -4.76
CA TYR A 21 4.67 -3.83 -3.78
C TYR A 21 4.61 -2.35 -4.15
N ASP A 22 4.31 -2.02 -5.41
CA ASP A 22 4.38 -0.67 -5.98
C ASP A 22 3.07 -0.23 -6.69
N ALA A 23 2.05 -1.12 -6.73
CA ALA A 23 0.80 -0.97 -7.47
C ALA A 23 0.98 -0.86 -9.01
N VAL A 24 2.19 -1.13 -9.53
CA VAL A 24 2.54 -1.07 -10.95
C VAL A 24 2.90 -2.47 -11.46
N THR A 25 3.84 -3.13 -10.80
CA THR A 25 4.31 -4.47 -11.14
C THR A 25 3.50 -5.51 -10.37
N TRP A 26 2.82 -6.42 -11.09
CA TRP A 26 1.88 -7.36 -10.51
C TRP A 26 2.37 -8.80 -10.63
N GLN A 27 2.39 -9.49 -9.51
CA GLN A 27 2.68 -10.91 -9.41
C GLN A 27 1.37 -11.68 -9.24
N TYR A 28 1.15 -12.70 -10.07
CA TYR A 28 0.10 -13.70 -9.83
C TYR A 28 0.48 -14.54 -8.61
N ILE A 29 -0.45 -14.69 -7.66
CA ILE A 29 -0.21 -15.42 -6.40
C ILE A 29 -1.20 -16.55 -6.15
N GLY A 30 -2.29 -16.65 -6.92
CA GLY A 30 -3.23 -17.73 -6.73
C GLY A 30 -4.53 -17.58 -7.52
N PHE A 31 -5.36 -18.63 -7.44
CA PHE A 31 -6.67 -18.69 -8.07
C PHE A 31 -7.69 -19.26 -7.09
N ILE A 32 -8.86 -18.65 -7.04
CA ILE A 32 -10.03 -19.15 -6.32
C ILE A 32 -11.14 -19.41 -7.32
N GLN A 33 -11.70 -20.62 -7.30
CA GLN A 33 -12.79 -21.02 -8.19
C GLN A 33 -14.06 -20.22 -7.85
N GLY A 34 -14.75 -19.74 -8.87
CA GLY A 34 -16.04 -19.07 -8.78
C GLY A 34 -17.20 -20.06 -8.62
N ALA A 35 -18.38 -19.55 -8.32
CA ALA A 35 -19.59 -20.36 -8.21
C ALA A 35 -20.27 -20.64 -9.56
N GLY A 36 -19.70 -20.18 -10.67
CA GLY A 36 -20.31 -20.27 -11.99
C GLY A 36 -21.49 -19.32 -12.12
N ASN A 37 -22.67 -19.81 -11.77
CA ASN A 37 -23.89 -19.01 -11.73
C ASN A 37 -24.47 -18.98 -10.32
N SER A 38 -24.71 -17.80 -9.78
CA SER A 38 -25.31 -17.59 -8.48
C SER A 38 -26.15 -16.33 -8.45
N THR A 39 -27.36 -16.43 -7.92
CA THR A 39 -28.23 -15.28 -7.61
C THR A 39 -28.10 -14.83 -6.17
N ASN A 40 -27.33 -15.54 -5.36
CA ASN A 40 -27.07 -15.25 -3.97
C ASN A 40 -25.65 -14.69 -3.77
N ARG A 41 -25.47 -13.96 -2.68
CA ARG A 41 -24.13 -13.49 -2.28
C ARG A 41 -23.21 -14.68 -2.01
N VAL A 42 -22.08 -14.72 -2.70
CA VAL A 42 -21.00 -15.67 -2.47
C VAL A 42 -19.81 -14.95 -1.83
N LYS A 43 -19.23 -15.55 -0.79
CA LYS A 43 -18.07 -15.04 -0.08
C LYS A 43 -16.85 -15.87 -0.41
N TYR A 44 -15.74 -15.22 -0.60
CA TYR A 44 -14.44 -15.80 -0.93
C TYR A 44 -13.38 -15.30 0.04
N ASN A 45 -12.36 -16.11 0.24
CA ASN A 45 -11.15 -15.73 0.96
C ASN A 45 -9.90 -16.33 0.32
N TYR A 46 -8.76 -15.69 0.56
CA TYR A 46 -7.45 -16.17 0.15
C TYR A 46 -6.41 -15.74 1.18
N ASP A 47 -5.59 -16.69 1.63
CA ASP A 47 -4.53 -16.42 2.59
C ASP A 47 -3.19 -16.24 1.86
N ASP A 48 -2.67 -15.03 1.91
CA ASP A 48 -1.33 -14.69 1.45
C ASP A 48 -0.41 -14.70 2.69
N ASN A 49 0.35 -15.77 2.84
CA ASN A 49 1.16 -16.05 4.03
C ASN A 49 2.64 -15.76 3.80
N ASN A 50 3.42 -15.73 4.88
CA ASN A 50 4.87 -15.55 4.88
C ASN A 50 5.32 -14.25 4.21
N LEU A 51 4.60 -13.17 4.52
CA LEU A 51 4.92 -11.85 4.06
C LEU A 51 5.82 -11.13 5.07
N ASP A 52 6.83 -10.45 4.56
CA ASP A 52 7.62 -9.51 5.36
C ASP A 52 6.80 -8.27 5.73
N PRO A 53 7.17 -7.54 6.80
CA PRO A 53 6.58 -6.24 7.07
C PRO A 53 6.72 -5.32 5.86
N GLY A 54 5.60 -4.68 5.47
CA GLY A 54 5.57 -3.86 4.26
C GLY A 54 4.17 -3.50 3.81
N ARG A 55 4.10 -2.67 2.80
CA ARG A 55 2.85 -2.34 2.13
C ARG A 55 2.66 -3.22 0.91
N TYR A 56 1.47 -3.78 0.79
CA TYR A 56 1.07 -4.67 -0.27
C TYR A 56 -0.18 -4.14 -0.95
N TYR A 57 -0.26 -4.32 -2.25
CA TYR A 57 -1.41 -4.00 -3.07
C TYR A 57 -1.95 -5.27 -3.67
N TYR A 58 -3.27 -5.38 -3.73
CA TYR A 58 -3.97 -6.55 -4.26
C TYR A 58 -5.01 -6.12 -5.26
N ARG A 59 -5.19 -6.94 -6.28
CA ARG A 59 -6.33 -6.87 -7.19
C ARG A 59 -6.73 -8.27 -7.60
N LEU A 60 -8.02 -8.41 -7.90
CA LEU A 60 -8.59 -9.64 -8.43
C LEU A 60 -8.80 -9.46 -9.93
N LYS A 61 -8.61 -10.54 -10.69
CA LYS A 61 -9.06 -10.62 -12.07
C LYS A 61 -10.13 -11.71 -12.13
N GLN A 62 -11.38 -11.31 -12.20
CA GLN A 62 -12.48 -12.26 -12.47
C GLN A 62 -12.34 -12.75 -13.88
N ILE A 63 -12.56 -14.05 -14.09
CA ILE A 63 -12.49 -14.72 -15.39
C ILE A 63 -13.76 -15.55 -15.55
N ASP A 64 -14.45 -15.38 -16.66
CA ASP A 64 -15.62 -16.17 -17.03
C ASP A 64 -15.21 -17.42 -17.83
N PHE A 65 -16.07 -18.44 -17.91
CA PHE A 65 -15.78 -19.65 -18.66
C PHE A 65 -15.58 -19.41 -20.16
N ASN A 66 -16.16 -18.34 -20.70
CA ASN A 66 -15.94 -17.91 -22.09
C ASN A 66 -14.61 -17.17 -22.31
N GLY A 67 -13.81 -16.95 -21.23
CA GLY A 67 -12.53 -16.25 -21.27
C GLY A 67 -12.60 -14.73 -21.10
N ALA A 68 -13.78 -14.14 -21.03
CA ALA A 68 -13.92 -12.71 -20.68
C ALA A 68 -13.36 -12.46 -19.28
N SER A 69 -12.78 -11.28 -19.06
CA SER A 69 -12.19 -10.98 -17.75
C SER A 69 -12.25 -9.50 -17.40
N LYS A 70 -12.27 -9.22 -16.09
CA LYS A 70 -12.29 -7.86 -15.53
C LYS A 70 -11.47 -7.77 -14.25
N PHE A 71 -10.69 -6.70 -14.09
CA PHE A 71 -10.01 -6.42 -12.83
C PHE A 71 -10.92 -5.70 -11.83
N SER A 72 -10.73 -6.02 -10.55
CA SER A 72 -11.27 -5.23 -9.44
C SER A 72 -10.52 -3.91 -9.25
N ASN A 73 -11.04 -3.06 -8.39
CA ASN A 73 -10.26 -1.99 -7.80
C ASN A 73 -9.06 -2.55 -7.02
N ILE A 74 -8.01 -1.71 -6.85
CA ILE A 74 -6.84 -2.05 -6.06
C ILE A 74 -7.21 -1.87 -4.58
N ALA A 75 -6.93 -2.89 -3.77
CA ALA A 75 -6.94 -2.83 -2.32
C ALA A 75 -5.51 -2.75 -1.80
N ALA A 76 -5.28 -2.03 -0.71
CA ALA A 76 -3.98 -1.96 -0.05
C ALA A 76 -4.07 -2.48 1.37
N ALA A 77 -3.01 -3.16 1.81
CA ALA A 77 -2.83 -3.61 3.18
C ALA A 77 -1.38 -3.37 3.62
N THR A 78 -1.19 -2.97 4.87
CA THR A 78 0.15 -2.80 5.43
C THR A 78 0.35 -3.79 6.57
N LEU A 79 1.41 -4.57 6.47
CA LEU A 79 1.85 -5.49 7.51
C LEU A 79 2.91 -4.78 8.35
N TYR A 80 2.68 -4.73 9.66
CA TYR A 80 3.63 -4.20 10.62
C TYR A 80 4.16 -5.33 11.48
N ASP A 81 5.47 -5.35 11.70
CA ASP A 81 6.03 -6.14 12.78
C ASP A 81 5.89 -5.33 14.09
N LYS A 82 5.08 -5.83 15.03
CA LYS A 82 4.93 -5.20 16.34
C LYS A 82 6.28 -5.15 17.03
N GLY A 83 6.74 -3.93 17.34
CA GLY A 83 8.02 -3.72 18.01
C GLY A 83 9.18 -3.40 17.08
N ARG A 84 8.96 -3.18 15.80
CA ARG A 84 9.96 -2.69 14.85
C ARG A 84 9.60 -1.34 14.25
N TYR A 85 10.63 -0.63 13.81
CA TYR A 85 10.47 0.55 12.97
C TYR A 85 10.07 0.14 11.56
N PHE A 86 9.26 0.97 10.95
CA PHE A 86 8.87 0.83 9.54
C PHE A 86 8.65 2.20 8.92
N LEU A 87 9.11 2.38 7.68
CA LEU A 87 8.75 3.50 6.82
C LEU A 87 8.21 2.93 5.51
N GLY A 88 6.94 3.18 5.23
CA GLY A 88 6.27 2.76 4.00
C GLY A 88 6.62 3.64 2.82
N GLN A 89 6.51 3.09 1.60
CA GLN A 89 6.47 3.88 0.38
C GLN A 89 5.20 4.74 0.38
N ASN A 90 5.33 6.04 0.09
CA ASN A 90 4.16 6.91 -0.03
C ASN A 90 3.21 6.42 -1.14
N TYR A 91 1.92 6.59 -0.92
CA TYR A 91 0.89 6.21 -1.88
C TYR A 91 -0.22 7.26 -1.98
N PRO A 92 -0.59 7.62 -3.22
CA PRO A 92 0.01 7.24 -4.49
C PRO A 92 1.46 7.71 -4.67
N ASN A 93 2.24 7.03 -5.53
CA ASN A 93 3.57 7.44 -5.98
C ASN A 93 3.80 6.89 -7.40
N PRO A 94 3.90 7.70 -8.45
CA PRO A 94 3.85 9.18 -8.42
C PRO A 94 2.50 9.76 -7.98
N PHE A 95 2.47 11.03 -7.56
CA PHE A 95 1.25 11.76 -7.21
C PHE A 95 1.27 13.21 -7.72
N THR A 96 0.09 13.82 -7.81
CA THR A 96 -0.07 15.22 -8.25
C THR A 96 -0.32 16.18 -7.11
N ASN A 97 -1.25 15.89 -6.23
CA ASN A 97 -1.67 16.80 -5.17
C ASN A 97 -1.28 16.28 -3.78
N THR A 98 -1.80 15.13 -3.42
CA THR A 98 -1.69 14.58 -2.07
C THR A 98 -1.22 13.13 -2.11
N THR A 99 -0.40 12.76 -1.14
CA THR A 99 0.04 11.38 -0.90
C THR A 99 0.02 11.08 0.60
N MET A 100 -0.06 9.79 0.95
CA MET A 100 0.00 9.32 2.32
C MET A 100 1.32 8.62 2.57
N ILE A 101 1.92 8.89 3.72
CA ILE A 101 3.13 8.23 4.21
C ILE A 101 2.76 7.46 5.47
N GLU A 102 3.01 6.16 5.47
CA GLU A 102 2.79 5.28 6.61
C GLU A 102 4.11 4.95 7.29
N PHE A 103 4.12 4.91 8.62
CA PHE A 103 5.26 4.48 9.41
C PHE A 103 4.82 3.78 10.69
N ALA A 104 5.71 3.02 11.31
CA ALA A 104 5.46 2.38 12.61
C ALA A 104 6.64 2.59 13.56
N LEU A 105 6.29 2.67 14.86
CA LEU A 105 7.24 2.86 15.96
C LEU A 105 7.12 1.71 16.95
N PRO A 106 8.25 1.16 17.47
CA PRO A 106 8.24 0.10 18.47
C PRO A 106 7.81 0.59 19.86
N SER A 107 8.05 1.87 20.18
CA SER A 107 7.76 2.49 21.46
C SER A 107 7.40 3.97 21.29
N ARG A 108 6.87 4.59 22.35
CA ARG A 108 6.62 6.02 22.38
C ARG A 108 7.94 6.80 22.37
N GLN A 109 8.12 7.67 21.38
CA GLN A 109 9.35 8.44 21.18
C GLN A 109 9.16 9.64 20.28
N MET A 110 10.19 10.52 20.26
CA MET A 110 10.29 11.59 19.28
C MET A 110 10.51 11.01 17.90
N VAL A 111 9.77 11.50 16.92
CA VAL A 111 9.90 11.12 15.50
C VAL A 111 9.97 12.36 14.63
N SER A 112 10.83 12.33 13.63
CA SER A 112 10.96 13.36 12.61
C SER A 112 10.82 12.73 11.23
N ILE A 113 10.07 13.39 10.35
CA ILE A 113 10.04 13.07 8.91
C ILE A 113 10.39 14.35 8.16
N SER A 114 11.47 14.31 7.42
CA SER A 114 11.95 15.42 6.59
C SER A 114 11.87 15.09 5.11
N LEU A 115 11.55 16.09 4.29
CA LEU A 115 11.58 16.02 2.82
C LEU A 115 12.85 16.68 2.32
N THR A 116 13.57 16.02 1.42
CA THR A 116 14.79 16.54 0.79
C THR A 116 14.69 16.53 -0.74
N ASP A 117 15.46 17.40 -1.38
CA ASP A 117 15.70 17.34 -2.82
C ASP A 117 16.75 16.25 -3.16
N VAL A 118 17.05 16.12 -4.46
CA VAL A 118 18.05 15.15 -4.97
C VAL A 118 19.47 15.42 -4.51
N ASN A 119 19.77 16.62 -4.01
CA ASN A 119 21.07 17.01 -3.46
C ASN A 119 21.15 16.78 -1.95
N GLY A 120 20.09 16.24 -1.32
CA GLY A 120 20.00 16.02 0.13
C GLY A 120 19.67 17.28 0.94
N ARG A 121 19.35 18.41 0.31
CA ARG A 121 18.97 19.64 1.02
C ARG A 121 17.55 19.47 1.57
N VAL A 122 17.35 19.73 2.86
CA VAL A 122 16.04 19.69 3.50
C VAL A 122 15.18 20.82 2.93
N ILE A 123 14.04 20.44 2.35
CA ILE A 123 13.03 21.33 1.78
C ILE A 123 11.95 21.65 2.83
N LYS A 124 11.52 20.62 3.58
CA LYS A 124 10.43 20.77 4.54
C LYS A 124 10.51 19.68 5.62
N THR A 125 10.14 20.02 6.84
CA THR A 125 9.84 19.03 7.88
C THR A 125 8.34 18.70 7.80
N LEU A 126 8.02 17.42 7.55
CA LEU A 126 6.65 16.94 7.41
C LEU A 126 6.05 16.59 8.78
N LEU A 127 6.89 16.09 9.69
CA LEU A 127 6.52 15.73 11.05
C LEU A 127 7.71 15.96 11.99
N SER A 128 7.44 16.46 13.20
CA SER A 128 8.45 16.57 14.27
C SER A 128 7.73 16.63 15.61
N GLU A 129 7.43 15.45 16.20
CA GLU A 129 6.70 15.35 17.46
C GLU A 129 6.85 13.98 18.11
N VAL A 130 6.41 13.85 19.37
CA VAL A 130 6.36 12.58 20.08
C VAL A 130 5.11 11.80 19.64
N ARG A 131 5.32 10.56 19.19
CA ARG A 131 4.25 9.62 18.83
C ARG A 131 4.31 8.35 19.70
N ASN A 132 3.15 7.73 19.92
CA ASN A 132 3.05 6.48 20.65
C ASN A 132 3.58 5.30 19.80
N ALA A 133 3.79 4.14 20.44
CA ALA A 133 4.02 2.90 19.72
C ALA A 133 2.85 2.56 18.79
N GLY A 134 3.15 1.90 17.67
CA GLY A 134 2.15 1.47 16.68
C GLY A 134 2.30 2.17 15.34
N SER A 135 1.27 2.01 14.52
CA SER A 135 1.22 2.50 13.15
C SER A 135 0.67 3.92 13.10
N HIS A 136 1.24 4.71 12.23
CA HIS A 136 0.87 6.10 12.01
C HIS A 136 0.79 6.39 10.51
N THR A 137 -0.05 7.34 10.14
CA THR A 137 -0.16 7.83 8.77
C THR A 137 -0.15 9.34 8.79
N ILE A 138 0.62 9.96 7.90
CA ILE A 138 0.57 11.39 7.65
C ILE A 138 0.17 11.64 6.20
N SER A 139 -0.61 12.71 5.99
CA SER A 139 -0.92 13.23 4.65
C SER A 139 0.10 14.30 4.30
N PHE A 140 0.62 14.22 3.08
CA PHE A 140 1.49 15.25 2.52
C PHE A 140 0.86 15.82 1.26
N ASP A 141 0.73 17.15 1.25
CA ASP A 141 0.28 17.94 0.10
C ASP A 141 1.49 18.64 -0.53
N ASN A 142 1.61 18.55 -1.85
CA ASN A 142 2.76 19.09 -2.60
C ASN A 142 2.74 20.59 -2.80
N GLN A 143 1.86 21.35 -2.13
CA GLN A 143 1.66 22.79 -2.33
C GLN A 143 2.95 23.56 -2.57
N GLY A 144 3.11 24.03 -3.82
CA GLY A 144 4.23 24.88 -4.21
C GLY A 144 5.54 24.16 -4.54
N LEU A 145 5.59 22.82 -4.50
CA LEU A 145 6.75 22.06 -4.95
C LEU A 145 6.68 21.77 -6.45
N SER A 146 7.83 21.90 -7.11
CA SER A 146 7.97 21.56 -8.53
C SER A 146 7.85 20.05 -8.76
N ARG A 147 7.40 19.67 -9.97
CA ARG A 147 7.46 18.27 -10.41
C ARG A 147 8.89 17.76 -10.35
N GLY A 148 9.06 16.53 -9.87
CA GLY A 148 10.40 15.97 -9.76
C GLY A 148 10.51 14.85 -8.74
N ILE A 149 11.76 14.46 -8.49
CA ILE A 149 12.12 13.43 -7.53
C ILE A 149 12.53 14.10 -6.22
N TYR A 150 11.97 13.60 -5.13
CA TYR A 150 12.25 13.97 -3.75
C TYR A 150 12.51 12.72 -2.93
N PHE A 151 13.07 12.91 -1.74
CA PHE A 151 13.24 11.85 -0.76
C PHE A 151 12.63 12.31 0.57
N TYR A 152 12.00 11.38 1.28
CA TYR A 152 11.61 11.64 2.67
C TYR A 152 12.29 10.65 3.58
N LYS A 153 12.77 11.16 4.72
CA LYS A 153 13.55 10.43 5.71
C LYS A 153 12.81 10.44 7.04
N LEU A 154 12.60 9.24 7.60
CA LEU A 154 12.15 9.04 8.97
C LEU A 154 13.38 8.92 9.88
N GLU A 155 13.36 9.61 11.00
CA GLU A 155 14.33 9.49 12.09
C GLU A 155 13.59 9.33 13.42
N ALA A 156 13.89 8.27 14.17
CA ALA A 156 13.29 8.00 15.47
C ALA A 156 14.17 7.04 16.30
N GLY A 157 14.53 7.40 17.53
CA GLY A 157 15.22 6.51 18.48
C GLY A 157 16.49 5.85 17.94
N GLY A 158 17.28 6.54 17.12
CA GLY A 158 18.48 6.00 16.46
C GLY A 158 18.22 5.24 15.15
N PHE A 159 16.96 4.98 14.82
CA PHE A 159 16.57 4.42 13.52
C PHE A 159 16.47 5.52 12.46
N SER A 160 16.81 5.19 11.23
CA SER A 160 16.66 6.06 10.07
C SER A 160 16.38 5.23 8.83
N ASP A 161 15.37 5.63 8.06
CA ASP A 161 15.05 5.05 6.75
C ASP A 161 14.61 6.16 5.79
N THR A 162 14.88 5.96 4.48
CA THR A 162 14.61 6.95 3.42
C THR A 162 13.90 6.30 2.25
N LYS A 163 12.87 6.97 1.75
CA LYS A 163 12.11 6.53 0.57
C LYS A 163 12.09 7.63 -0.50
N LYS A 164 11.99 7.19 -1.75
CA LYS A 164 11.85 8.08 -2.91
C LYS A 164 10.38 8.46 -3.12
N MET A 165 10.13 9.72 -3.45
CA MET A 165 8.83 10.30 -3.76
C MET A 165 8.90 10.99 -5.12
N ILE A 166 7.86 10.86 -5.94
CA ILE A 166 7.79 11.47 -7.28
C ILE A 166 6.54 12.33 -7.35
N ILE A 167 6.73 13.63 -7.64
CA ILE A 167 5.68 14.60 -7.90
C ILE A 167 5.51 14.77 -9.41
N GLN A 168 4.27 14.67 -9.91
CA GLN A 168 3.88 14.85 -11.32
C GLN A 168 3.10 16.13 -11.54
#